data_534d5121ed4c2afeabf923e20b82d62d
#
_entry.id   534d5121ed4c2afeabf923e20b82d62d
#
_cell.length_a   1.000
_cell.length_b   1.000
_cell.length_c   1.000
_cell.angle_alpha   90.00
_cell.angle_beta   90.00
_cell.angle_gamma   90.00
#
_symmetry.space_group_name_H-M   'P 1'
#
loop_
_entity.id
_entity.type
_entity.pdbx_description
1 polymer ?
#
loop_
_entity_poly.entity_id
_entity_poly.type
_entity_poly.pdbx_seq_one_letter_code
_entity_poly.pdbx_strand_id
1 'polypeptide(L)'
;MKYFLSLLILFLCLFSVQCQERYLTKNGTITFFSKAPIENIEAKNQQVLSIIDTKNGAIAISILMKSFLFEKALMQEHFNENYVESDKFPKATFKGTILNFASISNTPSKFQVKGTITIHGESKEIIIEGLFSKTLSEIIATGDFIINLDDFKVKIPAVVAKNIAKNIKVSFDFNHQPFQK
;
A
#
# COMPACT_ATOMS: atom_id res chain seq x y z
N MET A 1 37.57 -43.42 12.59
CA MET A 1 36.99 -42.92 11.30
C MET A 1 35.46 -42.95 11.26
N LYS A 2 34.77 -44.00 11.73
CA LYS A 2 33.28 -44.06 11.67
C LYS A 2 32.58 -42.94 12.45
N TYR A 3 33.10 -42.52 13.60
CA TYR A 3 32.51 -41.45 14.43
C TYR A 3 32.77 -40.03 13.88
N PHE A 4 33.85 -39.85 13.12
CA PHE A 4 34.16 -38.55 12.49
C PHE A 4 33.20 -38.26 11.34
N LEU A 5 32.78 -39.27 10.58
CA LEU A 5 31.80 -39.16 9.52
C LEU A 5 30.40 -38.86 10.06
N SER A 6 30.01 -39.46 11.22
CA SER A 6 28.76 -39.22 11.90
C SER A 6 28.65 -37.78 12.46
N LEU A 7 29.76 -37.23 12.97
CA LEU A 7 29.80 -35.83 13.46
C LEU A 7 29.71 -34.83 12.32
N LEU A 8 30.28 -35.15 11.16
CA LEU A 8 30.20 -34.27 9.96
C LEU A 8 28.78 -34.21 9.41
N ILE A 9 28.03 -35.30 9.43
CA ILE A 9 26.64 -35.36 8.98
C ILE A 9 25.72 -34.57 9.94
N LEU A 10 25.97 -34.59 11.25
CA LEU A 10 25.22 -33.84 12.25
C LEU A 10 25.44 -32.32 12.09
N PHE A 11 26.64 -31.89 11.64
CA PHE A 11 26.96 -30.49 11.43
C PHE A 11 26.31 -29.89 10.15
N LEU A 12 26.01 -30.74 9.15
CA LEU A 12 25.31 -30.29 7.93
C LEU A 12 23.82 -30.01 8.12
N CYS A 13 23.22 -30.53 9.21
CA CYS A 13 21.78 -30.28 9.48
C CYS A 13 21.47 -28.96 10.17
N LEU A 14 22.46 -28.12 10.46
CA LEU A 14 22.28 -26.79 11.04
C LEU A 14 22.09 -25.68 10.02
N PHE A 15 21.69 -25.99 8.78
CA PHE A 15 21.19 -24.96 7.88
C PHE A 15 19.86 -24.45 8.44
N SER A 16 19.95 -23.39 9.22
CA SER A 16 18.80 -22.59 9.67
C SER A 16 17.97 -22.23 8.44
N VAL A 17 16.77 -22.77 8.33
CA VAL A 17 15.76 -22.25 7.41
C VAL A 17 15.56 -20.80 7.83
N GLN A 18 16.18 -19.91 7.11
CA GLN A 18 16.01 -18.48 7.33
C GLN A 18 14.58 -18.16 6.92
N CYS A 19 13.70 -18.11 7.92
CA CYS A 19 12.31 -17.71 7.71
C CYS A 19 12.32 -16.31 7.11
N GLN A 20 11.82 -16.18 5.89
CA GLN A 20 11.72 -14.91 5.21
C GLN A 20 10.79 -13.98 6.03
N GLU A 21 11.37 -12.97 6.65
CA GLU A 21 10.66 -12.09 7.59
C GLU A 21 9.90 -10.95 6.91
N ARG A 22 10.26 -10.61 5.68
CA ARG A 22 9.70 -9.47 4.95
C ARG A 22 9.27 -9.84 3.55
N TYR A 23 8.15 -9.28 3.16
CA TYR A 23 7.62 -9.32 1.81
C TYR A 23 7.51 -7.90 1.27
N LEU A 24 7.85 -7.71 0.00
CA LEU A 24 7.97 -6.40 -0.64
C LEU A 24 7.32 -6.42 -2.02
N THR A 25 6.66 -5.33 -2.38
CA THR A 25 6.39 -4.96 -3.77
C THR A 25 6.91 -3.56 -4.05
N LYS A 26 7.42 -3.32 -5.27
CA LYS A 26 7.78 -1.99 -5.80
C LYS A 26 6.81 -1.53 -6.89
N ASN A 27 5.96 -2.44 -7.34
CA ASN A 27 5.04 -2.24 -8.46
C ASN A 27 3.58 -2.43 -8.00
N GLY A 28 3.30 -2.09 -6.73
CA GLY A 28 1.94 -2.07 -6.24
C GLY A 28 1.11 -1.04 -7.00
N THR A 29 -0.17 -1.32 -7.15
CA THR A 29 -1.11 -0.41 -7.80
C THR A 29 -1.99 0.29 -6.78
N ILE A 30 -2.14 1.60 -6.92
CA ILE A 30 -3.19 2.38 -6.27
C ILE A 30 -3.94 3.16 -7.34
N THR A 31 -5.26 3.10 -7.29
CA THR A 31 -6.15 3.90 -8.13
C THR A 31 -7.02 4.74 -7.23
N PHE A 32 -7.19 6.02 -7.50
CA PHE A 32 -8.23 6.80 -6.90
C PHE A 32 -9.31 7.17 -7.92
N PHE A 33 -10.53 7.29 -7.42
CA PHE A 33 -11.69 7.60 -8.24
C PHE A 33 -12.55 8.66 -7.53
N SER A 34 -12.75 9.77 -8.22
CA SER A 34 -13.63 10.88 -7.83
C SER A 34 -14.89 10.82 -8.70
N LYS A 35 -16.04 10.49 -8.08
CA LYS A 35 -17.34 10.51 -8.76
C LYS A 35 -18.03 11.84 -8.48
N ALA A 36 -18.05 12.71 -9.46
CA ALA A 36 -18.69 14.03 -9.36
C ALA A 36 -19.81 14.19 -10.41
N PRO A 37 -20.75 15.16 -10.21
CA PRO A 37 -21.91 15.32 -11.10
C PRO A 37 -21.55 15.64 -12.57
N ILE A 38 -20.44 16.36 -12.80
CA ILE A 38 -20.04 16.82 -14.13
C ILE A 38 -19.04 15.86 -14.77
N GLU A 39 -18.08 15.33 -13.99
CA GLU A 39 -16.99 14.53 -14.53
C GLU A 39 -16.53 13.48 -13.52
N ASN A 40 -16.20 12.30 -14.01
CA ASN A 40 -15.48 11.29 -13.25
C ASN A 40 -13.99 11.48 -13.48
N ILE A 41 -13.22 11.46 -12.39
CA ILE A 41 -11.76 11.59 -12.45
C ILE A 41 -11.16 10.29 -11.89
N GLU A 42 -10.33 9.64 -12.68
CA GLU A 42 -9.56 8.48 -12.28
C GLU A 42 -8.07 8.76 -12.47
N ALA A 43 -7.26 8.32 -11.52
CA ALA A 43 -5.82 8.31 -11.71
C ALA A 43 -5.21 7.05 -11.08
N LYS A 44 -4.21 6.51 -11.75
CA LYS A 44 -3.56 5.25 -11.40
C LYS A 44 -2.06 5.43 -11.18
N ASN A 45 -1.56 4.87 -10.09
CA ASN A 45 -0.15 4.76 -9.79
C ASN A 45 0.23 3.28 -9.71
N GLN A 46 1.24 2.86 -10.50
CA GLN A 46 1.74 1.48 -10.56
C GLN A 46 3.18 1.35 -10.02
N GLN A 47 3.64 2.34 -9.27
CA GLN A 47 5.00 2.38 -8.71
C GLN A 47 4.95 2.52 -7.18
N VAL A 48 3.97 1.83 -6.56
CA VAL A 48 3.79 1.89 -5.11
C VAL A 48 4.71 0.90 -4.43
N LEU A 49 5.50 1.41 -3.49
CA LEU A 49 6.30 0.58 -2.60
C LEU A 49 5.44 0.15 -1.41
N SER A 50 5.36 -1.15 -1.15
CA SER A 50 4.74 -1.70 0.06
C SER A 50 5.58 -2.81 0.65
N ILE A 51 5.75 -2.81 1.98
CA ILE A 51 6.53 -3.79 2.73
C ILE A 51 5.65 -4.35 3.85
N ILE A 52 5.65 -5.67 4.02
CA ILE A 52 5.02 -6.37 5.13
C ILE A 52 6.10 -7.10 5.94
N ASP A 53 6.13 -6.87 7.25
CA ASP A 53 6.93 -7.65 8.21
C ASP A 53 6.05 -8.78 8.77
N THR A 54 6.43 -10.02 8.48
CA THR A 54 5.59 -11.18 8.82
C THR A 54 5.68 -11.59 10.29
N LYS A 55 6.62 -11.04 11.06
CA LYS A 55 6.73 -11.31 12.50
C LYS A 55 5.55 -10.74 13.28
N ASN A 56 5.10 -9.56 12.89
CA ASN A 56 4.12 -8.79 13.65
C ASN A 56 2.97 -8.23 12.79
N GLY A 57 2.95 -8.53 11.47
CA GLY A 57 1.96 -8.01 10.54
C GLY A 57 2.10 -6.52 10.25
N ALA A 58 3.22 -5.89 10.60
CA ALA A 58 3.43 -4.49 10.29
C ALA A 58 3.50 -4.27 8.79
N ILE A 59 2.83 -3.22 8.31
CA ILE A 59 2.81 -2.82 6.90
C ILE A 59 3.21 -1.36 6.75
N ALA A 60 4.07 -1.07 5.78
CA ALA A 60 4.45 0.28 5.41
C ALA A 60 4.32 0.47 3.90
N ILE A 61 3.64 1.55 3.49
CA ILE A 61 3.38 1.88 2.09
C ILE A 61 3.92 3.29 1.82
N SER A 62 4.55 3.47 0.66
CA SER A 62 5.04 4.76 0.17
C SER A 62 4.62 4.95 -1.28
N ILE A 63 3.96 6.09 -1.56
CA ILE A 63 3.35 6.43 -2.83
C ILE A 63 3.97 7.74 -3.29
N LEU A 64 4.62 7.74 -4.45
CA LEU A 64 5.10 8.97 -5.08
C LEU A 64 3.91 9.69 -5.72
N MET A 65 3.64 10.94 -5.33
CA MET A 65 2.47 11.68 -5.82
C MET A 65 2.58 11.97 -7.32
N LYS A 66 3.76 12.31 -7.82
CA LYS A 66 4.01 12.55 -9.25
C LYS A 66 3.86 11.31 -10.15
N SER A 67 3.82 10.10 -9.58
CA SER A 67 3.64 8.85 -10.34
C SER A 67 2.17 8.50 -10.60
N PHE A 68 1.22 9.32 -10.16
CA PHE A 68 -0.16 9.17 -10.59
C PHE A 68 -0.33 9.61 -12.04
N LEU A 69 -0.92 8.75 -12.87
CA LEU A 69 -1.20 8.99 -14.28
C LEU A 69 -2.69 9.24 -14.45
N PHE A 70 -3.02 10.32 -15.13
CA PHE A 70 -4.37 10.76 -15.47
C PHE A 70 -4.60 10.59 -16.97
N GLU A 71 -5.86 10.45 -17.37
CA GLU A 71 -6.23 10.45 -18.79
C GLU A 71 -5.91 11.81 -19.46
N LYS A 72 -6.13 12.91 -18.73
CA LYS A 72 -5.90 14.27 -19.24
C LYS A 72 -4.69 14.91 -18.58
N ALA A 73 -3.72 15.37 -19.37
CA ALA A 73 -2.49 16.00 -18.89
C ALA A 73 -2.76 17.22 -17.98
N LEU A 74 -3.75 18.05 -18.33
CA LEU A 74 -4.13 19.21 -17.51
C LEU A 74 -4.64 18.82 -16.12
N MET A 75 -5.36 17.69 -16.00
CA MET A 75 -5.78 17.19 -14.68
C MET A 75 -4.59 16.72 -13.86
N GLN A 76 -3.61 16.09 -14.49
CA GLN A 76 -2.37 15.66 -13.82
C GLN A 76 -1.56 16.85 -13.32
N GLU A 77 -1.47 17.91 -14.11
CA GLU A 77 -0.82 19.18 -13.73
C GLU A 77 -1.53 19.81 -12.52
N HIS A 78 -2.85 20.02 -12.59
CA HIS A 78 -3.62 20.58 -11.50
C HIS A 78 -3.55 19.71 -10.23
N PHE A 79 -3.58 18.39 -10.36
CA PHE A 79 -3.40 17.48 -9.22
C PHE A 79 -2.05 17.72 -8.53
N ASN A 80 -0.96 17.77 -9.30
CA ASN A 80 0.37 17.93 -8.75
C ASN A 80 0.63 19.31 -8.15
N GLU A 81 0.16 20.37 -8.80
CA GLU A 81 0.50 21.74 -8.44
C GLU A 81 -0.49 22.33 -7.44
N ASN A 82 -1.80 22.14 -7.67
CA ASN A 82 -2.84 22.88 -6.95
C ASN A 82 -3.49 22.06 -5.82
N TYR A 83 -3.57 20.73 -5.93
CA TYR A 83 -4.31 19.93 -4.96
C TYR A 83 -3.39 19.21 -3.96
N VAL A 84 -2.36 18.54 -4.43
CA VAL A 84 -1.47 17.79 -3.54
C VAL A 84 -0.12 18.45 -3.32
N GLU A 85 0.18 19.55 -4.02
CA GLU A 85 1.46 20.29 -3.94
C GLU A 85 2.65 19.31 -3.95
N SER A 86 2.75 18.47 -5.01
CA SER A 86 3.67 17.32 -5.03
C SER A 86 5.15 17.68 -4.95
N ASP A 87 5.52 18.94 -5.20
CA ASP A 87 6.89 19.44 -4.97
C ASP A 87 7.17 19.62 -3.48
N LYS A 88 6.19 20.02 -2.70
CA LYS A 88 6.29 20.22 -1.26
C LYS A 88 5.99 18.93 -0.48
N PHE A 89 5.03 18.16 -0.95
CA PHE A 89 4.60 16.89 -0.36
C PHE A 89 4.76 15.74 -1.38
N PRO A 90 5.99 15.31 -1.68
CA PRO A 90 6.26 14.39 -2.79
C PRO A 90 5.73 12.98 -2.57
N LYS A 91 5.35 12.63 -1.33
CA LYS A 91 4.89 11.28 -0.98
C LYS A 91 3.65 11.31 -0.12
N ALA A 92 2.72 10.39 -0.41
CA ALA A 92 1.79 9.90 0.58
C ALA A 92 2.35 8.61 1.21
N THR A 93 2.02 8.38 2.49
CA THR A 93 2.50 7.19 3.23
C THR A 93 1.40 6.58 4.06
N PHE A 94 1.48 5.27 4.27
CA PHE A 94 0.68 4.56 5.25
C PHE A 94 1.59 3.68 6.11
N LYS A 95 1.37 3.71 7.42
CA LYS A 95 2.05 2.82 8.37
C LYS A 95 1.01 2.21 9.30
N GLY A 96 0.97 0.90 9.37
CA GLY A 96 -0.04 0.22 10.15
C GLY A 96 0.31 -1.22 10.47
N THR A 97 -0.70 -1.94 10.98
CA THR A 97 -0.60 -3.35 11.32
C THR A 97 -1.83 -4.09 10.80
N ILE A 98 -1.63 -5.19 10.13
CA ILE A 98 -2.67 -6.12 9.72
C ILE A 98 -3.06 -6.91 10.96
N LEU A 99 -4.32 -6.77 11.40
CA LEU A 99 -4.82 -7.44 12.60
C LEU A 99 -4.96 -8.94 12.32
N ASN A 100 -4.58 -9.77 13.30
CA ASN A 100 -4.62 -11.23 13.18
C ASN A 100 -3.82 -11.78 11.99
N PHE A 101 -2.69 -11.16 11.65
CA PHE A 101 -1.84 -11.51 10.50
C PHE A 101 -1.50 -13.00 10.43
N ALA A 102 -1.25 -13.64 11.59
CA ALA A 102 -0.89 -15.07 11.67
C ALA A 102 -1.98 -16.00 11.12
N SER A 103 -3.23 -15.55 11.02
CA SER A 103 -4.36 -16.33 10.51
C SER A 103 -4.59 -16.21 9.01
N ILE A 104 -3.77 -15.40 8.31
CA ILE A 104 -3.86 -15.30 6.85
C ILE A 104 -3.41 -16.62 6.23
N SER A 105 -4.29 -17.21 5.40
CA SER A 105 -4.07 -18.46 4.69
C SER A 105 -3.88 -18.22 3.18
N ASN A 106 -3.78 -19.31 2.41
CA ASN A 106 -3.75 -19.25 0.94
C ASN A 106 -5.11 -18.90 0.30
N THR A 107 -6.20 -18.96 1.07
CA THR A 107 -7.53 -18.57 0.62
C THR A 107 -7.77 -17.09 0.94
N PRO A 108 -8.10 -16.25 -0.07
CA PRO A 108 -8.39 -14.84 0.16
C PRO A 108 -9.52 -14.65 1.19
N SER A 109 -9.26 -13.86 2.22
CA SER A 109 -10.21 -13.55 3.27
C SER A 109 -10.03 -12.13 3.79
N LYS A 110 -11.05 -11.60 4.48
CA LYS A 110 -11.08 -10.21 4.94
C LYS A 110 -10.26 -10.03 6.21
N PHE A 111 -9.38 -9.03 6.20
CA PHE A 111 -8.61 -8.60 7.36
C PHE A 111 -8.69 -7.09 7.51
N GLN A 112 -8.67 -6.64 8.76
CA GLN A 112 -8.57 -5.23 9.08
C GLN A 112 -7.10 -4.81 9.19
N VAL A 113 -6.80 -3.64 8.67
CA VAL A 113 -5.50 -2.98 8.79
C VAL A 113 -5.71 -1.67 9.53
N LYS A 114 -5.20 -1.55 10.74
CA LYS A 114 -5.22 -0.32 11.52
C LYS A 114 -3.90 0.42 11.31
N GLY A 115 -3.97 1.72 11.01
CA GLY A 115 -2.75 2.50 10.81
C GLY A 115 -2.99 3.97 10.60
N THR A 116 -1.92 4.68 10.30
CA THR A 116 -1.89 6.11 10.03
C THR A 116 -1.57 6.35 8.57
N ILE A 117 -2.45 7.04 7.86
CA ILE A 117 -2.22 7.55 6.52
C ILE A 117 -1.78 9.02 6.60
N THR A 118 -0.80 9.39 5.80
CA THR A 118 -0.32 10.76 5.67
C THR A 118 -0.42 11.19 4.22
N ILE A 119 -1.16 12.24 3.94
CA ILE A 119 -1.35 12.84 2.61
C ILE A 119 -1.24 14.35 2.77
N HIS A 120 -0.57 15.03 1.84
CA HIS A 120 -0.44 16.50 1.84
C HIS A 120 0.06 17.07 3.19
N GLY A 121 0.94 16.33 3.88
CA GLY A 121 1.50 16.68 5.19
C GLY A 121 0.58 16.43 6.39
N GLU A 122 -0.69 16.08 6.20
CA GLU A 122 -1.66 15.79 7.26
C GLU A 122 -1.76 14.28 7.51
N SER A 123 -1.83 13.89 8.78
CA SER A 123 -1.88 12.49 9.21
C SER A 123 -3.21 12.16 9.88
N LYS A 124 -3.78 11.00 9.54
CA LYS A 124 -5.04 10.51 10.10
C LYS A 124 -4.96 9.02 10.42
N GLU A 125 -5.46 8.61 11.59
CA GLU A 125 -5.67 7.19 11.89
C GLU A 125 -6.89 6.67 11.14
N ILE A 126 -6.73 5.49 10.50
CA ILE A 126 -7.80 4.82 9.77
C ILE A 126 -7.76 3.31 10.02
N ILE A 127 -8.91 2.68 9.83
CA ILE A 127 -9.03 1.22 9.74
C ILE A 127 -9.54 0.90 8.33
N ILE A 128 -8.80 0.09 7.61
CA ILE A 128 -9.12 -0.34 6.24
C ILE A 128 -9.43 -1.83 6.29
N GLU A 129 -10.45 -2.29 5.57
CA GLU A 129 -10.70 -3.71 5.32
C GLU A 129 -10.16 -4.07 3.94
N GLY A 130 -9.42 -5.16 3.84
CA GLY A 130 -8.91 -5.70 2.58
C GLY A 130 -8.98 -7.21 2.54
N LEU A 131 -8.92 -7.77 1.33
CA LEU A 131 -8.75 -9.19 1.10
C LEU A 131 -7.27 -9.52 1.08
N PHE A 132 -6.87 -10.47 1.91
CA PHE A 132 -5.49 -10.94 2.00
C PHE A 132 -5.42 -12.44 1.77
N SER A 133 -4.38 -12.87 1.05
CA SER A 133 -3.97 -14.27 0.98
C SER A 133 -2.45 -14.36 1.09
N LYS A 134 -1.95 -15.48 1.63
CA LYS A 134 -0.52 -15.69 1.87
C LYS A 134 -0.13 -17.12 1.49
N THR A 135 0.93 -17.21 0.69
CA THR A 135 1.67 -18.44 0.39
C THR A 135 3.13 -18.29 0.83
N LEU A 136 3.97 -19.28 0.54
CA LEU A 136 5.42 -19.17 0.76
C LEU A 136 6.08 -18.20 -0.23
N SER A 137 5.48 -18.01 -1.43
CA SER A 137 6.05 -17.21 -2.52
C SER A 137 5.49 -15.79 -2.60
N GLU A 138 4.33 -15.51 -2.00
CA GLU A 138 3.68 -14.21 -2.12
C GLU A 138 2.67 -13.90 -1.03
N ILE A 139 2.43 -12.61 -0.81
CA ILE A 139 1.28 -12.09 -0.06
C ILE A 139 0.54 -11.13 -0.97
N ILE A 140 -0.72 -11.48 -1.29
CA ILE A 140 -1.60 -10.63 -2.08
C ILE A 140 -2.48 -9.83 -1.13
N ALA A 141 -2.64 -8.54 -1.39
CA ALA A 141 -3.51 -7.64 -0.64
C ALA A 141 -4.29 -6.75 -1.61
N THR A 142 -5.61 -6.85 -1.59
CA THR A 142 -6.51 -6.03 -2.42
C THR A 142 -7.62 -5.44 -1.59
N GLY A 143 -8.15 -4.31 -2.01
CA GLY A 143 -9.29 -3.70 -1.32
C GLY A 143 -9.54 -2.28 -1.77
N ASP A 144 -10.54 -1.68 -1.13
CA ASP A 144 -10.86 -0.26 -1.35
C ASP A 144 -11.33 0.41 -0.05
N PHE A 145 -11.14 1.71 0.01
CA PHE A 145 -11.59 2.55 1.11
C PHE A 145 -11.89 3.97 0.61
N ILE A 146 -12.49 4.78 1.47
CA ILE A 146 -12.83 6.17 1.13
C ILE A 146 -12.00 7.10 1.99
N ILE A 147 -11.46 8.14 1.38
CA ILE A 147 -10.85 9.29 2.06
C ILE A 147 -11.69 10.53 1.82
N ASN A 148 -11.74 11.40 2.83
CA ASN A 148 -12.32 12.74 2.67
C ASN A 148 -11.18 13.74 2.48
N LEU A 149 -11.25 14.58 1.43
CA LEU A 149 -10.20 15.54 1.10
C LEU A 149 -10.02 16.62 2.18
N ASP A 150 -11.09 16.98 2.88
CA ASP A 150 -11.05 17.98 3.95
C ASP A 150 -10.17 17.48 5.14
N ASP A 151 -10.09 16.16 5.38
CA ASP A 151 -9.24 15.55 6.42
C ASP A 151 -7.74 15.80 6.17
N PHE A 152 -7.36 16.03 4.92
CA PHE A 152 -5.98 16.25 4.48
C PHE A 152 -5.72 17.69 4.02
N LYS A 153 -6.63 18.59 4.33
CA LYS A 153 -6.53 20.03 3.96
C LYS A 153 -6.32 20.26 2.46
N VAL A 154 -6.75 19.33 1.62
CA VAL A 154 -6.73 19.48 0.17
C VAL A 154 -7.86 20.42 -0.23
N LYS A 155 -7.51 21.62 -0.70
CA LYS A 155 -8.47 22.66 -1.04
C LYS A 155 -8.94 22.51 -2.48
N ILE A 156 -10.25 22.41 -2.69
CA ILE A 156 -10.87 22.42 -4.03
C ILE A 156 -11.40 23.83 -4.29
N PRO A 157 -10.91 24.55 -5.32
CA PRO A 157 -11.44 25.87 -5.68
C PRO A 157 -12.94 25.81 -6.00
N ALA A 158 -13.69 26.83 -5.60
CA ALA A 158 -15.15 26.87 -5.77
C ALA A 158 -15.60 26.69 -7.23
N VAL A 159 -14.81 27.19 -8.18
CA VAL A 159 -15.10 27.10 -9.63
C VAL A 159 -15.11 25.67 -10.16
N VAL A 160 -14.39 24.74 -9.54
CA VAL A 160 -14.31 23.32 -9.92
C VAL A 160 -14.93 22.38 -8.89
N ALA A 161 -15.57 22.90 -7.84
CA ALA A 161 -16.16 22.11 -6.77
C ALA A 161 -17.26 21.13 -7.22
N LYS A 162 -17.87 21.36 -8.38
CA LYS A 162 -18.86 20.44 -8.99
C LYS A 162 -18.19 19.30 -9.79
N ASN A 163 -16.89 19.41 -10.08
CA ASN A 163 -16.13 18.46 -10.87
C ASN A 163 -15.33 17.48 -10.01
N ILE A 164 -15.15 17.76 -8.72
CA ILE A 164 -14.32 16.95 -7.82
C ILE A 164 -15.15 16.55 -6.60
N ALA A 165 -15.25 15.25 -6.32
CA ALA A 165 -15.93 14.78 -5.14
C ALA A 165 -15.07 15.06 -3.87
N LYS A 166 -15.72 15.37 -2.75
CA LYS A 166 -15.03 15.47 -1.44
C LYS A 166 -14.57 14.10 -0.93
N ASN A 167 -15.36 13.07 -1.22
CA ASN A 167 -15.06 11.68 -0.86
C ASN A 167 -14.49 10.96 -2.06
N ILE A 168 -13.25 10.53 -1.93
CA ILE A 168 -12.49 9.86 -2.98
C ILE A 168 -12.40 8.37 -2.65
N LYS A 169 -12.80 7.51 -3.59
CA LYS A 169 -12.58 6.07 -3.48
C LYS A 169 -11.12 5.78 -3.84
N VAL A 170 -10.42 5.07 -2.96
CA VAL A 170 -9.06 4.59 -3.18
C VAL A 170 -9.11 3.08 -3.24
N SER A 171 -8.62 2.48 -4.33
CA SER A 171 -8.48 1.04 -4.50
C SER A 171 -7.00 0.68 -4.52
N PHE A 172 -6.63 -0.47 -3.93
CA PHE A 172 -5.26 -0.96 -3.92
C PHE A 172 -5.18 -2.42 -4.36
N ASP A 173 -4.07 -2.74 -5.02
CA ASP A 173 -3.72 -4.09 -5.46
C ASP A 173 -2.21 -4.27 -5.32
N PHE A 174 -1.81 -5.12 -4.37
CA PHE A 174 -0.43 -5.39 -4.04
C PHE A 174 -0.14 -6.87 -4.10
N ASN A 175 0.89 -7.25 -4.85
CA ASN A 175 1.48 -8.57 -4.82
C ASN A 175 2.91 -8.44 -4.25
N HIS A 176 3.07 -8.84 -2.99
CA HIS A 176 4.35 -8.79 -2.29
C HIS A 176 5.10 -10.11 -2.48
N GLN A 177 6.37 -10.02 -2.84
CA GLN A 177 7.28 -11.15 -2.96
C GLN A 177 8.24 -11.21 -1.77
N PRO A 178 8.79 -12.38 -1.41
CA PRO A 178 9.80 -12.49 -0.37
C PRO A 178 10.98 -11.56 -0.65
N PHE A 179 11.36 -10.75 0.33
CA PHE A 179 12.50 -9.85 0.21
C PHE A 179 13.77 -10.58 0.60
N GLN A 180 14.58 -10.93 -0.40
CA GLN A 180 15.93 -11.45 -0.20
C GLN A 180 16.90 -10.28 -0.12
N LYS A 181 17.72 -10.28 0.96
CA LYS A 181 18.87 -9.36 1.09
C LYS A 181 19.99 -9.80 0.21
#